data_6024207174140e446e1194bc92a0e9d8
#
_entry.id   6024207174140e446e1194bc92a0e9d8
#
_cell.length_a   1.000
_cell.length_b   1.000
_cell.length_c   1.000
_cell.angle_alpha   90.00
_cell.angle_beta   90.00
_cell.angle_gamma   90.00
#
_symmetry.space_group_name_H-M   'P 1'
#
loop_
_entity.id
_entity.type
_entity.pdbx_description
1 polymer ?
#
loop_
_entity_poly.entity_id
_entity_poly.type
_entity_poly.pdbx_seq_one_letter_code
_entity_poly.pdbx_strand_id
1 'polypeptide(L)'
;GADGADGAQGPQGPAGSMPVVMEMTVTVSNMDYYVNGVQQGTIVLYRGFTYTFDLSSSTLAYHPYKIGTSSEGNEYTSGMSTTGSILSFTVPLDAPSSLYYYCDVHAGMGGSISIQSLGSVS
;
A
#
# COMPACT_ATOMS: atom_id res chain seq x y z
N GLY A 1 7.87 -18.27 24.41
CA GLY A 1 7.69 -18.54 24.06
C GLY A 1 7.76 -18.09 23.66
N ALA A 2 8.08 -18.17 23.99
CA ALA A 2 7.90 -18.28 23.58
C ALA A 2 7.72 -18.10 23.23
N ASP A 3 8.13 -18.15 23.56
CA ASP A 3 7.77 -18.37 23.11
C ASP A 3 7.35 -18.35 22.89
N GLY A 4 7.52 -18.39 23.55
CA GLY A 4 7.10 -18.79 23.29
C GLY A 4 6.88 -18.46 22.94
N ALA A 5 7.08 -18.52 23.30
CA ALA A 5 6.84 -18.62 22.81
C ALA A 5 6.54 -18.32 22.37
N ASP A 6 6.79 -18.37 22.42
CA ASP A 6 6.54 -18.36 21.76
C ASP A 6 6.19 -18.26 21.30
N GLY A 7 6.19 -18.31 21.86
CA GLY A 7 5.99 -18.55 21.19
C GLY A 7 5.81 -18.10 20.77
N ALA A 8 5.86 -18.08 20.92
CA ALA A 8 5.93 -17.86 20.22
C ALA A 8 5.69 -17.26 19.69
N GLN A 9 5.71 -17.10 19.63
CA GLN A 9 5.80 -16.51 18.84
C GLN A 9 6.25 -16.71 18.08
N GLY A 10 5.81 -16.89 17.94
CA GLY A 10 6.42 -17.25 17.00
C GLY A 10 7.50 -16.69 16.74
N PRO A 11 8.03 -17.06 16.09
CA PRO A 11 9.12 -16.53 15.93
C PRO A 11 8.87 -15.27 15.87
N GLN A 12 9.17 -14.90 16.41
CA GLN A 12 9.19 -13.64 16.19
C GLN A 12 9.99 -13.34 15.09
N GLY A 13 9.44 -12.98 14.10
CA GLY A 13 10.21 -12.42 13.02
C GLY A 13 11.05 -11.28 13.53
N PRO A 14 11.75 -10.60 12.67
CA PRO A 14 12.51 -9.47 13.10
C PRO A 14 11.65 -8.55 13.92
N ALA A 15 12.20 -8.03 14.96
CA ALA A 15 11.47 -7.13 15.82
C ALA A 15 10.89 -5.98 15.00
N GLY A 16 9.65 -5.67 15.21
CA GLY A 16 8.97 -4.59 14.51
C GLY A 16 8.31 -4.98 13.21
N SER A 17 8.48 -6.23 12.78
CA SER A 17 7.81 -6.65 11.56
C SER A 17 6.33 -6.84 11.79
N MET A 18 5.52 -6.38 10.87
CA MET A 18 4.08 -6.55 10.91
C MET A 18 3.67 -7.56 9.85
N PRO A 19 2.69 -8.42 10.14
CA PRO A 19 2.21 -9.32 9.10
C PRO A 19 1.61 -8.53 7.94
N VAL A 20 1.81 -9.03 6.73
CA VAL A 20 1.16 -8.47 5.55
C VAL A 20 -0.26 -8.98 5.49
N VAL A 21 -1.22 -8.06 5.45
CA VAL A 21 -2.64 -8.42 5.43
C VAL A 21 -3.11 -8.72 4.02
N MET A 22 -2.62 -7.98 3.05
CA MET A 22 -3.04 -8.15 1.66
C MET A 22 -1.95 -7.66 0.73
N GLU A 23 -1.75 -8.38 -0.36
CA GLU A 23 -0.87 -7.95 -1.44
C GLU A 23 -1.73 -7.53 -2.62
N MET A 24 -1.44 -6.38 -3.19
CA MET A 24 -2.11 -5.88 -4.37
C MET A 24 -1.17 -5.90 -5.54
N THR A 25 -1.65 -6.38 -6.68
CA THR A 25 -0.88 -6.39 -7.92
C THR A 25 -1.30 -5.20 -8.77
N VAL A 26 -0.32 -4.41 -9.20
CA VAL A 26 -0.56 -3.20 -9.99
C VAL A 26 -0.11 -3.47 -11.41
N THR A 27 -0.96 -3.11 -12.37
CA THR A 27 -0.62 -3.19 -13.79
C THR A 27 -1.11 -1.93 -14.49
N VAL A 28 -0.69 -1.73 -15.74
CA VAL A 28 -1.11 -0.60 -16.56
C VAL A 28 -1.68 -1.12 -17.86
N SER A 29 -2.81 -0.56 -18.28
CA SER A 29 -3.41 -0.82 -19.57
C SER A 29 -4.12 0.46 -20.03
N ASN A 30 -3.91 0.84 -21.30
CA ASN A 30 -4.52 2.04 -21.88
C ASN A 30 -4.31 3.29 -21.02
N MET A 31 -3.11 3.44 -20.47
CA MET A 31 -2.74 4.59 -19.65
C MET A 31 -3.52 4.68 -18.35
N ASP A 32 -4.05 3.58 -17.84
CA ASP A 32 -4.69 3.53 -16.54
C ASP A 32 -4.03 2.47 -15.67
N TYR A 33 -3.93 2.74 -14.38
CA TYR A 33 -3.53 1.72 -13.43
C TYR A 33 -4.70 0.78 -13.15
N TYR A 34 -4.37 -0.49 -13.02
CA TYR A 34 -5.29 -1.53 -12.57
C TYR A 34 -4.75 -2.08 -11.27
N VAL A 35 -5.59 -2.22 -10.28
CA VAL A 35 -5.22 -2.82 -9.01
C VAL A 35 -6.02 -4.11 -8.85
N ASN A 36 -5.32 -5.22 -8.73
CA ASN A 36 -5.94 -6.54 -8.71
C ASN A 36 -6.93 -6.73 -9.87
N GLY A 37 -6.57 -6.19 -11.05
CA GLY A 37 -7.39 -6.31 -12.24
C GLY A 37 -8.54 -5.32 -12.35
N VAL A 38 -8.67 -4.39 -11.42
CA VAL A 38 -9.76 -3.40 -11.44
C VAL A 38 -9.22 -2.07 -11.93
N GLN A 39 -9.80 -1.55 -13.01
CA GLN A 39 -9.38 -0.29 -13.60
C GLN A 39 -9.57 0.85 -12.61
N GLN A 40 -8.49 1.54 -12.29
CA GLN A 40 -8.50 2.67 -11.37
C GLN A 40 -9.27 2.37 -10.08
N GLY A 41 -9.11 1.12 -9.61
CA GLY A 41 -9.90 0.62 -8.49
C GLY A 41 -9.67 1.40 -7.21
N THR A 42 -10.74 1.59 -6.45
CA THR A 42 -10.64 2.18 -5.12
C THR A 42 -10.04 1.15 -4.17
N ILE A 43 -9.00 1.56 -3.45
CA ILE A 43 -8.32 0.69 -2.50
C ILE A 43 -8.81 1.10 -1.10
N VAL A 44 -9.16 0.11 -0.27
CA VAL A 44 -9.53 0.36 1.12
C VAL A 44 -8.46 -0.24 2.01
N LEU A 45 -7.83 0.58 2.84
CA LEU A 45 -6.79 0.15 3.76
C LEU A 45 -7.18 0.55 5.18
N TYR A 46 -6.66 -0.19 6.15
CA TYR A 46 -6.96 0.07 7.55
C TYR A 46 -5.69 0.48 8.29
N ARG A 47 -5.82 1.50 9.14
CA ARG A 47 -4.71 1.99 9.95
C ARG A 47 -4.17 0.87 10.83
N GLY A 48 -2.85 0.83 10.96
CA GLY A 48 -2.16 -0.16 11.80
C GLY A 48 -1.83 -1.46 11.08
N PHE A 49 -2.28 -1.67 9.85
CA PHE A 49 -2.00 -2.90 9.12
C PHE A 49 -1.04 -2.66 7.97
N THR A 50 -0.38 -3.73 7.55
CA THR A 50 0.60 -3.67 6.47
C THR A 50 0.03 -4.29 5.21
N TYR A 51 0.24 -3.61 4.10
CA TYR A 51 -0.16 -4.03 2.77
C TYR A 51 1.04 -3.95 1.86
N THR A 52 1.06 -4.76 0.81
CA THR A 52 2.12 -4.67 -0.19
C THR A 52 1.51 -4.42 -1.56
N PHE A 53 2.29 -3.72 -2.40
CA PHE A 53 1.94 -3.48 -3.78
C PHE A 53 3.04 -4.08 -4.64
N ASP A 54 2.67 -5.05 -5.44
CA ASP A 54 3.61 -5.67 -6.36
C ASP A 54 3.70 -4.81 -7.61
N LEU A 55 4.83 -4.16 -7.78
CA LEU A 55 5.08 -3.25 -8.89
C LEU A 55 6.02 -3.87 -9.92
N SER A 56 6.09 -5.20 -9.98
CA SER A 56 7.03 -5.89 -10.86
C SER A 56 6.55 -6.05 -12.30
N SER A 57 5.29 -5.71 -12.58
CA SER A 57 4.75 -5.86 -13.93
C SER A 57 5.52 -5.01 -14.94
N SER A 58 5.85 -5.61 -16.09
CA SER A 58 6.51 -4.86 -17.16
C SER A 58 5.63 -3.74 -17.70
N THR A 59 4.31 -3.80 -17.48
CA THR A 59 3.41 -2.73 -17.91
C THR A 59 3.62 -1.44 -17.15
N LEU A 60 4.33 -1.48 -16.01
CA LEU A 60 4.66 -0.28 -15.25
C LEU A 60 5.90 0.45 -15.77
N ALA A 61 6.55 -0.07 -16.81
CA ALA A 61 7.69 0.64 -17.40
C ALA A 61 7.26 2.06 -17.79
N TYR A 62 8.02 3.07 -17.39
CA TYR A 62 7.73 4.49 -17.61
C TYR A 62 6.50 4.99 -16.85
N HIS A 63 5.99 4.23 -15.89
CA HIS A 63 4.84 4.64 -15.09
C HIS A 63 5.15 4.47 -13.61
N PRO A 64 5.91 5.41 -13.01
CA PRO A 64 6.24 5.33 -11.58
C PRO A 64 4.99 5.45 -10.72
N TYR A 65 4.71 4.44 -9.92
CA TYR A 65 3.54 4.37 -9.05
C TYR A 65 3.85 5.12 -7.75
N LYS A 66 3.04 6.09 -7.43
CA LYS A 66 3.20 6.90 -6.22
C LYS A 66 1.88 6.99 -5.48
N ILE A 67 1.97 7.26 -4.20
CA ILE A 67 0.79 7.51 -3.36
C ILE A 67 0.97 8.90 -2.77
N GLY A 68 -0.09 9.69 -2.78
CA GLY A 68 -0.03 11.04 -2.29
C GLY A 68 -1.33 11.51 -1.66
N THR A 69 -1.29 12.72 -1.11
CA THR A 69 -2.47 13.32 -0.48
C THR A 69 -3.37 14.05 -1.48
N SER A 70 -2.92 14.19 -2.72
CA SER A 70 -3.77 14.69 -3.79
C SER A 70 -3.75 13.69 -4.94
N SER A 71 -4.69 13.83 -5.86
CA SER A 71 -4.87 12.85 -6.93
C SER A 71 -3.68 12.79 -7.90
N GLU A 72 -2.84 13.81 -7.92
CA GLU A 72 -1.72 13.86 -8.87
C GLU A 72 -0.42 14.30 -8.21
N GLY A 73 -0.32 14.25 -6.90
CA GLY A 73 0.92 14.66 -6.27
C GLY A 73 0.88 14.68 -4.76
N ASN A 74 1.78 15.47 -4.17
CA ASN A 74 1.98 15.55 -2.72
C ASN A 74 2.28 14.16 -2.15
N GLU A 75 3.38 13.58 -2.61
CA GLU A 75 3.73 12.21 -2.27
C GLU A 75 3.72 11.97 -0.76
N TYR A 76 3.09 10.88 -0.35
CA TYR A 76 2.97 10.46 1.03
C TYR A 76 3.82 9.21 1.21
N THR A 77 4.80 9.25 2.10
CA THR A 77 5.74 8.13 2.26
C THR A 77 5.77 7.57 3.68
N SER A 78 5.01 8.13 4.60
CA SER A 78 5.00 7.63 5.98
C SER A 78 4.55 6.18 6.04
N GLY A 79 5.32 5.35 6.72
CA GLY A 79 5.03 3.93 6.85
C GLY A 79 5.37 3.11 5.63
N MET A 80 6.06 3.69 4.63
CA MET A 80 6.38 2.99 3.39
C MET A 80 7.83 2.57 3.31
N SER A 81 8.06 1.44 2.69
CA SER A 81 9.40 0.98 2.34
C SER A 81 9.30 0.16 1.06
N THR A 82 10.41 0.07 0.34
CA THR A 82 10.44 -0.67 -0.93
C THR A 82 11.57 -1.68 -0.86
N THR A 83 11.26 -2.92 -1.26
CA THR A 83 12.26 -3.97 -1.41
C THR A 83 12.08 -4.56 -2.80
N GLY A 84 13.07 -4.36 -3.67
CA GLY A 84 12.94 -4.77 -5.06
C GLY A 84 11.76 -4.02 -5.71
N SER A 85 10.83 -4.76 -6.25
CA SER A 85 9.64 -4.20 -6.89
C SER A 85 8.41 -4.25 -5.99
N ILE A 86 8.59 -4.49 -4.70
CA ILE A 86 7.48 -4.56 -3.75
C ILE A 86 7.49 -3.32 -2.87
N LEU A 87 6.41 -2.56 -2.92
CA LEU A 87 6.18 -1.44 -2.01
C LEU A 87 5.41 -1.96 -0.81
N SER A 88 5.94 -1.76 0.38
CA SER A 88 5.30 -2.14 1.63
C SER A 88 4.79 -0.90 2.33
N PHE A 89 3.54 -0.93 2.76
CA PHE A 89 2.90 0.21 3.39
C PHE A 89 2.25 -0.24 4.69
N THR A 90 2.84 0.14 5.82
CA THR A 90 2.21 0.00 7.12
C THR A 90 1.47 1.29 7.40
N VAL A 91 0.15 1.24 7.36
CA VAL A 91 -0.66 2.45 7.42
C VAL A 91 -0.56 3.07 8.80
N PRO A 92 0.00 4.30 8.92
CA PRO A 92 0.12 4.94 10.23
C PRO A 92 -1.23 5.17 10.88
N LEU A 93 -1.25 5.22 12.20
CA LEU A 93 -2.48 5.49 12.93
C LEU A 93 -3.00 6.89 12.68
N ASP A 94 -2.12 7.82 12.29
CA ASP A 94 -2.50 9.18 11.96
C ASP A 94 -2.59 9.45 10.46
N ALA A 95 -2.65 8.39 9.64
CA ALA A 95 -2.76 8.58 8.19
C ALA A 95 -4.05 9.32 7.86
N PRO A 96 -4.04 10.19 6.83
CA PRO A 96 -5.26 10.87 6.41
C PRO A 96 -6.29 9.87 5.90
N SER A 97 -7.55 10.24 5.95
CA SER A 97 -8.64 9.36 5.52
C SER A 97 -8.67 9.13 4.01
N SER A 98 -8.10 10.05 3.25
CA SER A 98 -8.06 9.96 1.80
C SER A 98 -6.63 10.07 1.31
N LEU A 99 -6.21 9.08 0.57
CA LEU A 99 -4.98 9.12 -0.20
C LEU A 99 -5.33 8.78 -1.64
N TYR A 100 -4.37 8.93 -2.51
CA TYR A 100 -4.55 8.67 -3.94
C TYR A 100 -3.30 8.00 -4.47
N TYR A 101 -3.46 7.08 -5.42
CA TYR A 101 -2.29 6.59 -6.16
C TYR A 101 -2.31 7.23 -7.54
N TYR A 102 -1.13 7.49 -8.06
CA TYR A 102 -1.00 8.24 -9.31
C TYR A 102 0.30 7.86 -10.00
N CYS A 103 0.38 8.21 -11.28
CA CYS A 103 1.62 8.10 -12.05
C CYS A 103 2.36 9.43 -11.96
N ASP A 104 3.64 9.37 -11.63
CA ASP A 104 4.43 10.58 -11.40
C ASP A 104 4.65 11.38 -12.69
N VAL A 105 4.46 10.78 -13.84
CA VAL A 105 4.76 11.43 -15.13
C VAL A 105 3.56 11.55 -16.07
N HIS A 106 2.41 10.97 -15.71
CA HIS A 106 1.19 11.07 -16.53
C HIS A 106 0.00 11.31 -15.64
N ALA A 107 -0.82 12.29 -15.99
CA ALA A 107 -2.01 12.60 -15.21
C ALA A 107 -3.14 11.61 -15.52
N GLY A 108 -4.04 11.43 -14.57
CA GLY A 108 -5.28 10.71 -14.78
C GLY A 108 -5.19 9.20 -14.75
N MET A 109 -4.05 8.63 -14.38
CA MET A 109 -3.88 7.18 -14.41
C MET A 109 -4.39 6.47 -13.16
N GLY A 110 -4.44 7.14 -12.05
CA GLY A 110 -4.64 6.50 -10.75
C GLY A 110 -6.06 6.48 -10.24
N GLY A 111 -6.17 6.25 -8.95
CA GLY A 111 -7.46 6.16 -8.28
C GLY A 111 -7.33 6.56 -6.82
N SER A 112 -8.37 6.30 -6.06
CA SER A 112 -8.43 6.73 -4.67
C SER A 112 -8.13 5.59 -3.70
N ILE A 113 -7.63 5.97 -2.53
CA ILE A 113 -7.37 5.06 -1.42
C ILE A 113 -8.15 5.59 -0.23
N SER A 114 -9.06 4.78 0.30
CA SER A 114 -9.82 5.11 1.48
C SER A 114 -9.10 4.51 2.70
N ILE A 115 -8.73 5.36 3.64
CA ILE A 115 -8.04 4.93 4.85
C ILE A 115 -9.03 4.95 5.99
N GLN A 116 -9.18 3.83 6.64
CA GLN A 116 -10.19 3.65 7.68
C GLN A 116 -9.54 3.05 8.93
N SER A 117 -10.27 3.06 10.01
CA SER A 117 -9.86 2.39 11.25
C SER A 117 -10.84 1.26 11.55
N LEU A 118 -10.32 0.15 12.06
CA LEU A 118 -11.18 -0.93 12.47
C LEU A 118 -11.84 -0.57 13.78
N GLY A 119 -13.15 -0.66 13.77
CA GLY A 119 -13.92 -0.45 14.98
C GLY A 119 -13.73 0.92 15.60
N SER A 120 -14.47 1.16 16.62
CA SER A 120 -14.32 2.34 17.42
C SER A 120 -13.69 1.90 18.73
N VAL A 121 -12.57 2.51 19.02
CA VAL A 121 -11.94 2.28 20.30
C VAL A 121 -12.17 3.52 21.09
N SER A 122 -13.02 3.47 21.97
CA SER A 122 -13.32 4.67 22.73
C SER A 122 -12.91 4.51 24.15
#